data_1223077169dc85cfd7f73fb75351174b
#
_entry.id   1223077169dc85cfd7f73fb75351174b
#
_cell.length_a   1.000
_cell.length_b   1.000
_cell.length_c   1.000
_cell.angle_alpha   90.00
_cell.angle_beta   90.00
_cell.angle_gamma   90.00
#
_symmetry.space_group_name_H-M   'P 1'
#
loop_
_entity.id
_entity.type
_entity.pdbx_description
1 polymer ?
#
loop_
_entity_poly.entity_id
_entity_poly.type
_entity_poly.pdbx_seq_one_letter_code
_entity_poly.pdbx_strand_id
1 'polypeptide(L)'
;FKDTGHQNAYFPLLIPESMLMKEAEHVEGFAPEVAWVTQGGNEVLQERMAIRPTSETIIGTMYSKWIQSYRDLPVLYNQWCNVMRWEKSTRPFLRTSEFLWQEGHTAHETHEDAQEETIRMLNVYYDFMVNVLAIPVVRGRKSESERFAGAEATYTLEALMHDGKALQMGTSHNLSDHFARSYDIKYLSREGKQEYCYTTSWGTSTRMIGGMIMVHGDDRGLKLPPKVAPIQVVILPIAMHKEGVLEKATELYNEIKASGLRVKLDDSEQSAGWKFNQWEMKGVPARIEIGPRDIENGV
;
A
#
# COMPACT_ATOMS: atom_id res chain seq x y z
N PHE A 1 5.56 -9.81 0.11
CA PHE A 1 5.12 -10.35 -1.20
C PHE A 1 6.15 -11.28 -1.81
N LYS A 2 7.45 -10.94 -1.79
CA LYS A 2 8.50 -11.82 -2.30
C LYS A 2 8.57 -13.14 -1.53
N ASP A 3 8.38 -13.11 -0.21
CA ASP A 3 8.41 -14.29 0.65
C ASP A 3 7.23 -15.25 0.37
N THR A 4 6.16 -14.74 -0.24
CA THR A 4 5.02 -15.54 -0.71
C THR A 4 5.14 -16.00 -2.18
N GLY A 5 6.30 -15.78 -2.81
CA GLY A 5 6.60 -16.24 -4.18
C GLY A 5 6.24 -15.24 -5.29
N HIS A 6 5.73 -14.06 -4.93
CA HIS A 6 5.34 -13.06 -5.92
C HIS A 6 6.55 -12.34 -6.52
N GLN A 7 6.46 -12.06 -7.81
CA GLN A 7 7.45 -11.30 -8.56
C GLN A 7 6.93 -9.90 -8.89
N ASN A 8 7.82 -8.90 -8.87
CA ASN A 8 7.44 -7.56 -9.28
C ASN A 8 7.42 -7.48 -10.81
N ALA A 9 6.36 -6.87 -11.33
CA ALA A 9 6.21 -6.49 -12.72
C ALA A 9 5.85 -5.00 -12.82
N TYR A 10 5.94 -4.43 -14.01
CA TYR A 10 5.46 -3.08 -14.29
C TYR A 10 4.77 -3.06 -15.65
N PHE A 11 3.53 -2.60 -15.67
CA PHE A 11 2.68 -2.54 -16.85
C PHE A 11 2.49 -1.08 -17.30
N PRO A 12 2.13 -0.84 -18.57
CA PRO A 12 1.92 0.50 -19.08
C PRO A 12 0.87 1.31 -18.32
N LEU A 13 1.14 2.60 -18.17
CA LEU A 13 0.23 3.56 -17.53
C LEU A 13 -1.04 3.82 -18.35
N LEU A 14 -0.88 3.89 -19.66
CA LEU A 14 -1.95 4.24 -20.59
C LEU A 14 -2.61 2.98 -21.15
N ILE A 15 -3.93 2.93 -21.05
CA ILE A 15 -4.75 1.81 -21.51
C ILE A 15 -5.64 2.30 -22.66
N PRO A 16 -5.54 1.73 -23.87
CA PRO A 16 -6.46 2.06 -24.98
C PRO A 16 -7.92 1.83 -24.58
N GLU A 17 -8.81 2.72 -24.99
CA GLU A 17 -10.25 2.62 -24.70
C GLU A 17 -10.83 1.29 -25.17
N SER A 18 -10.46 0.82 -26.37
CA SER A 18 -10.91 -0.45 -26.93
C SER A 18 -10.54 -1.66 -26.06
N MET A 19 -9.42 -1.56 -25.34
CA MET A 19 -8.99 -2.60 -24.40
C MET A 19 -9.81 -2.54 -23.09
N LEU A 20 -10.08 -1.33 -22.58
CA LEU A 20 -10.83 -1.12 -21.36
C LEU A 20 -12.29 -1.60 -21.50
N MET A 21 -12.88 -1.41 -22.68
CA MET A 21 -14.30 -1.75 -22.94
C MET A 21 -14.62 -3.26 -23.05
N LYS A 22 -13.62 -4.14 -22.90
CA LYS A 22 -13.84 -5.60 -23.02
C LYS A 22 -14.59 -6.22 -21.85
N GLU A 23 -14.50 -5.61 -20.66
CA GLU A 23 -15.20 -6.10 -19.47
C GLU A 23 -16.21 -5.03 -19.00
N ALA A 24 -17.50 -5.26 -19.30
CA ALA A 24 -18.55 -4.23 -19.14
C ALA A 24 -18.83 -3.85 -17.70
N GLU A 25 -18.93 -4.83 -16.80
CA GLU A 25 -19.22 -4.57 -15.37
C GLU A 25 -18.07 -3.76 -14.72
N HIS A 26 -16.83 -4.09 -15.04
CA HIS A 26 -15.65 -3.36 -14.57
C HIS A 26 -15.63 -1.93 -15.12
N VAL A 27 -15.96 -1.76 -16.41
CA VAL A 27 -16.03 -0.43 -17.05
C VAL A 27 -17.12 0.43 -16.41
N GLU A 28 -18.31 -0.09 -16.17
CA GLU A 28 -19.40 0.64 -15.51
C GLU A 28 -18.99 1.12 -14.12
N GLY A 29 -18.27 0.28 -13.35
CA GLY A 29 -17.77 0.63 -12.03
C GLY A 29 -16.75 1.77 -12.03
N PHE A 30 -15.90 1.87 -13.04
CA PHE A 30 -14.84 2.88 -13.11
C PHE A 30 -15.08 4.03 -14.08
N ALA A 31 -16.06 3.95 -14.98
CA ALA A 31 -16.30 4.96 -16.00
C ALA A 31 -16.36 6.41 -15.48
N PRO A 32 -16.99 6.71 -14.32
CA PRO A 32 -17.05 8.07 -13.79
C PRO A 32 -15.71 8.62 -13.29
N GLU A 33 -14.73 7.74 -13.04
CA GLU A 33 -13.46 8.06 -12.39
C GLU A 33 -12.27 8.02 -13.37
N VAL A 34 -12.47 7.67 -14.63
CA VAL A 34 -11.39 7.56 -15.60
C VAL A 34 -10.93 8.94 -16.08
N ALA A 35 -9.63 9.20 -16.00
CA ALA A 35 -9.00 10.32 -16.65
C ALA A 35 -8.51 9.89 -18.05
N TRP A 36 -8.84 10.70 -19.07
CA TRP A 36 -8.58 10.39 -20.46
C TRP A 36 -7.48 11.25 -21.06
N VAL A 37 -6.52 10.62 -21.74
CA VAL A 37 -5.55 11.28 -22.61
C VAL A 37 -6.12 11.24 -24.02
N THR A 38 -6.35 12.43 -24.59
CA THR A 38 -6.97 12.61 -25.92
C THR A 38 -6.02 13.16 -26.95
N GLN A 39 -4.83 13.62 -26.52
CA GLN A 39 -3.86 14.29 -27.38
C GLN A 39 -2.44 13.87 -26.95
N GLY A 40 -1.58 13.64 -27.93
CA GLY A 40 -0.14 13.40 -27.77
C GLY A 40 0.65 14.45 -28.51
N GLY A 41 1.46 15.26 -27.80
CA GLY A 41 2.08 16.42 -28.37
C GLY A 41 1.02 17.43 -28.88
N ASN A 42 1.04 17.75 -30.18
CA ASN A 42 0.06 18.63 -30.80
C ASN A 42 -1.00 17.88 -31.62
N GLU A 43 -1.02 16.56 -31.58
CA GLU A 43 -1.91 15.74 -32.39
C GLU A 43 -2.98 15.08 -31.54
N VAL A 44 -4.23 15.08 -32.01
CA VAL A 44 -5.32 14.34 -31.40
C VAL A 44 -5.11 12.87 -31.67
N LEU A 45 -5.24 12.06 -30.62
CA LEU A 45 -5.12 10.59 -30.75
C LEU A 45 -6.28 10.02 -31.56
N GLN A 46 -6.01 9.01 -32.38
CA GLN A 46 -7.06 8.27 -33.10
C GLN A 46 -7.99 7.52 -32.13
N GLU A 47 -7.44 7.05 -31.04
CA GLU A 47 -8.15 6.42 -29.94
C GLU A 47 -7.67 7.07 -28.62
N ARG A 48 -8.59 7.50 -27.78
CA ARG A 48 -8.24 8.03 -26.46
C ARG A 48 -7.72 6.91 -25.54
N MET A 49 -6.85 7.28 -24.63
CA MET A 49 -6.25 6.36 -23.68
C MET A 49 -6.64 6.71 -22.25
N ALA A 50 -7.05 5.73 -21.47
CA ALA A 50 -7.28 5.89 -20.05
C ALA A 50 -5.93 5.92 -19.30
N ILE A 51 -5.78 6.85 -18.37
CA ILE A 51 -4.78 6.70 -17.31
C ILE A 51 -5.32 5.63 -16.38
N ARG A 52 -4.59 4.54 -16.17
CA ARG A 52 -5.08 3.36 -15.44
C ARG A 52 -5.71 3.73 -14.09
N PRO A 53 -6.99 3.41 -13.85
CA PRO A 53 -7.63 3.50 -12.52
C PRO A 53 -7.32 2.27 -11.67
N THR A 54 -6.98 1.17 -12.31
CA THR A 54 -6.52 -0.14 -11.83
C THR A 54 -6.00 -0.92 -13.03
N SER A 55 -5.34 -2.05 -12.85
CA SER A 55 -4.58 -2.69 -13.94
C SER A 55 -5.15 -4.04 -14.40
N GLU A 56 -6.33 -4.49 -13.93
CA GLU A 56 -6.92 -5.77 -14.36
C GLU A 56 -6.99 -5.89 -15.89
N THR A 57 -7.38 -4.81 -16.55
CA THR A 57 -7.53 -4.77 -18.01
C THR A 57 -6.23 -5.03 -18.76
N ILE A 58 -5.18 -4.24 -18.44
CA ILE A 58 -3.91 -4.36 -19.15
C ILE A 58 -3.22 -5.68 -18.80
N ILE A 59 -3.28 -6.10 -17.55
CA ILE A 59 -2.66 -7.33 -17.08
C ILE A 59 -3.39 -8.54 -17.65
N GLY A 60 -4.73 -8.55 -17.61
CA GLY A 60 -5.52 -9.64 -18.20
C GLY A 60 -5.26 -9.80 -19.69
N THR A 61 -5.12 -8.69 -20.43
CA THR A 61 -4.76 -8.73 -21.85
C THR A 61 -3.36 -9.32 -22.09
N MET A 62 -2.40 -9.10 -21.17
CA MET A 62 -1.08 -9.71 -21.28
C MET A 62 -1.11 -11.18 -20.88
N TYR A 63 -1.86 -11.55 -19.85
CA TYR A 63 -1.99 -12.93 -19.43
C TYR A 63 -2.59 -13.83 -20.53
N SER A 64 -3.54 -13.32 -21.32
CA SER A 64 -4.09 -14.08 -22.45
C SER A 64 -3.03 -14.45 -23.52
N LYS A 65 -1.92 -13.72 -23.56
CA LYS A 65 -0.79 -13.99 -24.46
C LYS A 65 0.29 -14.86 -23.83
N TRP A 66 0.50 -14.72 -22.52
CA TRP A 66 1.59 -15.37 -21.80
C TRP A 66 1.23 -16.75 -21.29
N ILE A 67 -0.03 -16.94 -20.86
CA ILE A 67 -0.51 -18.22 -20.33
C ILE A 67 -1.00 -19.07 -21.50
N GLN A 68 -0.35 -20.22 -21.71
CA GLN A 68 -0.67 -21.13 -22.81
C GLN A 68 -0.99 -22.54 -22.30
N SER A 69 -0.41 -22.94 -21.18
CA SER A 69 -0.59 -24.28 -20.62
C SER A 69 -0.62 -24.25 -19.09
N TYR A 70 -1.09 -25.33 -18.48
CA TYR A 70 -1.09 -25.52 -17.03
C TYR A 70 0.31 -25.35 -16.40
N ARG A 71 1.39 -25.49 -17.19
CA ARG A 71 2.77 -25.30 -16.71
C ARG A 71 3.14 -23.85 -16.46
N ASP A 72 2.37 -22.93 -17.02
CA ASP A 72 2.57 -21.50 -16.83
C ASP A 72 1.89 -20.99 -15.55
N LEU A 73 1.09 -21.84 -14.89
CA LEU A 73 0.32 -21.52 -13.69
C LEU A 73 0.96 -22.10 -12.41
N PRO A 74 0.83 -21.43 -11.27
CA PRO A 74 0.22 -20.13 -11.10
C PRO A 74 1.12 -18.97 -11.58
N VAL A 75 0.49 -17.89 -12.09
CA VAL A 75 1.17 -16.61 -12.33
C VAL A 75 0.96 -15.74 -11.11
N LEU A 76 2.06 -15.25 -10.51
CA LEU A 76 2.05 -14.49 -9.25
C LEU A 76 2.81 -13.17 -9.43
N TYR A 77 2.11 -12.11 -9.88
CA TYR A 77 2.73 -10.80 -10.08
C TYR A 77 2.16 -9.75 -9.13
N ASN A 78 3.08 -8.87 -8.71
CA ASN A 78 2.80 -7.67 -7.95
C ASN A 78 3.37 -6.46 -8.71
N GLN A 79 2.65 -5.35 -8.71
CA GLN A 79 3.07 -4.10 -9.30
C GLN A 79 3.06 -2.98 -8.27
N TRP A 80 4.18 -2.30 -8.11
CA TRP A 80 4.27 -1.03 -7.38
C TRP A 80 4.11 0.10 -8.39
N CYS A 81 3.05 0.88 -8.28
CA CYS A 81 2.74 1.89 -9.26
C CYS A 81 1.84 3.00 -8.72
N ASN A 82 1.61 4.02 -9.56
CA ASN A 82 0.54 4.98 -9.39
C ASN A 82 -0.70 4.53 -10.17
N VAL A 83 -1.85 5.01 -9.72
CA VAL A 83 -3.12 4.98 -10.47
C VAL A 83 -3.80 6.33 -10.32
N MET A 84 -4.73 6.62 -11.23
CA MET A 84 -5.49 7.86 -11.20
C MET A 84 -7.00 7.56 -11.23
N ARG A 85 -7.73 8.12 -10.28
CA ARG A 85 -9.18 8.10 -10.21
C ARG A 85 -9.67 9.53 -10.03
N TRP A 86 -10.48 10.00 -10.97
CA TRP A 86 -10.91 11.40 -10.99
C TRP A 86 -11.91 11.67 -9.88
N GLU A 87 -11.42 12.17 -8.75
CA GLU A 87 -12.22 12.42 -7.55
C GLU A 87 -12.77 13.85 -7.53
N LYS A 88 -14.05 13.98 -7.24
CA LYS A 88 -14.70 15.29 -7.07
C LYS A 88 -14.32 15.98 -5.76
N SER A 89 -14.00 15.22 -4.74
CA SER A 89 -13.63 15.72 -3.41
C SER A 89 -12.47 14.90 -2.85
N THR A 90 -11.38 15.56 -2.54
CA THR A 90 -10.16 14.92 -2.07
C THR A 90 -9.94 15.12 -0.58
N ARG A 91 -9.23 14.18 0.04
CA ARG A 91 -8.74 14.24 1.42
C ARG A 91 -7.31 13.70 1.45
N PRO A 92 -6.34 14.39 2.07
CA PRO A 92 -4.96 13.93 2.12
C PRO A 92 -4.84 12.47 2.55
N PHE A 93 -4.06 11.68 1.83
CA PHE A 93 -3.84 10.24 1.98
C PHE A 93 -5.08 9.34 1.84
N LEU A 94 -6.27 9.80 2.22
CA LEU A 94 -7.46 8.95 2.27
C LEU A 94 -8.15 8.83 0.91
N ARG A 95 -8.20 9.94 0.15
CA ARG A 95 -8.84 10.01 -1.15
C ARG A 95 -8.19 11.10 -1.98
N THR A 96 -7.32 10.71 -2.89
CA THR A 96 -6.61 11.61 -3.81
C THR A 96 -6.83 11.16 -5.24
N SER A 97 -6.79 12.09 -6.19
CA SER A 97 -7.00 11.76 -7.61
C SER A 97 -5.90 10.86 -8.14
N GLU A 98 -4.65 11.11 -7.77
CA GLU A 98 -3.54 10.19 -7.99
C GLU A 98 -3.06 9.65 -6.65
N PHE A 99 -2.74 8.37 -6.60
CA PHE A 99 -2.12 7.77 -5.42
C PHE A 99 -1.15 6.65 -5.80
N LEU A 100 -0.20 6.42 -4.91
CA LEU A 100 0.72 5.30 -4.99
C LEU A 100 0.11 4.10 -4.27
N TRP A 101 0.29 2.94 -4.86
CA TRP A 101 -0.16 1.70 -4.29
C TRP A 101 0.70 0.52 -4.72
N GLN A 102 0.41 -0.62 -4.17
CA GLN A 102 0.74 -1.90 -4.77
C GLN A 102 -0.57 -2.58 -5.17
N GLU A 103 -0.53 -3.27 -6.27
CA GLU A 103 -1.59 -4.16 -6.74
C GLU A 103 -0.99 -5.49 -7.15
N GLY A 104 -1.60 -6.56 -6.67
CA GLY A 104 -1.25 -7.90 -7.07
C GLY A 104 -2.29 -8.47 -8.01
N HIS A 105 -1.84 -9.24 -8.97
CA HIS A 105 -2.69 -9.90 -9.94
C HIS A 105 -2.16 -11.30 -10.17
N THR A 106 -3.00 -12.31 -9.93
CA THR A 106 -2.58 -13.70 -10.05
C THR A 106 -3.54 -14.50 -10.93
N ALA A 107 -3.05 -15.58 -11.51
CA ALA A 107 -3.85 -16.51 -12.27
C ALA A 107 -3.55 -17.94 -11.83
N HIS A 108 -4.58 -18.76 -11.72
CA HIS A 108 -4.56 -20.09 -11.14
C HIS A 108 -5.29 -21.09 -11.99
N GLU A 109 -4.95 -22.38 -11.84
CA GLU A 109 -5.59 -23.50 -12.52
C GLU A 109 -7.00 -23.76 -11.97
N THR A 110 -7.19 -23.58 -10.65
CA THR A 110 -8.45 -23.91 -9.98
C THR A 110 -9.05 -22.74 -9.21
N HIS A 111 -10.35 -22.79 -8.99
CA HIS A 111 -11.05 -21.82 -8.14
C HIS A 111 -10.56 -21.87 -6.69
N GLU A 112 -10.28 -23.07 -6.20
CA GLU A 112 -9.78 -23.30 -4.84
C GLU A 112 -8.43 -22.64 -4.63
N ASP A 113 -7.49 -22.77 -5.57
CA ASP A 113 -6.18 -22.13 -5.50
C ASP A 113 -6.30 -20.60 -5.52
N ALA A 114 -7.19 -20.06 -6.37
CA ALA A 114 -7.46 -18.62 -6.40
C ALA A 114 -8.09 -18.12 -5.10
N GLN A 115 -9.00 -18.89 -4.50
CA GLN A 115 -9.59 -18.56 -3.22
C GLN A 115 -8.55 -18.60 -2.08
N GLU A 116 -7.69 -19.62 -2.07
CA GLU A 116 -6.60 -19.70 -1.08
C GLU A 116 -5.66 -18.49 -1.20
N GLU A 117 -5.27 -18.13 -2.42
CA GLU A 117 -4.44 -16.95 -2.68
C GLU A 117 -5.11 -15.66 -2.23
N THR A 118 -6.40 -15.49 -2.50
CA THR A 118 -7.19 -14.32 -2.06
C THR A 118 -7.11 -14.16 -0.54
N ILE A 119 -7.29 -15.23 0.22
CA ILE A 119 -7.24 -15.20 1.68
C ILE A 119 -5.80 -15.05 2.19
N ARG A 120 -4.82 -15.69 1.53
CA ARG A 120 -3.40 -15.55 1.86
C ARG A 120 -2.98 -14.08 1.82
N MET A 121 -3.31 -13.36 0.75
CA MET A 121 -2.91 -11.95 0.60
C MET A 121 -3.66 -11.01 1.54
N LEU A 122 -4.92 -11.30 1.85
CA LEU A 122 -5.63 -10.61 2.92
C LEU A 122 -4.91 -10.77 4.28
N ASN A 123 -4.40 -11.96 4.58
CA ASN A 123 -3.67 -12.23 5.81
C ASN A 123 -2.29 -11.56 5.85
N VAL A 124 -1.59 -11.45 4.71
CA VAL A 124 -0.35 -10.67 4.59
C VAL A 124 -0.59 -9.20 4.95
N TYR A 125 -1.65 -8.60 4.43
CA TYR A 125 -2.04 -7.24 4.80
C TYR A 125 -2.42 -7.11 6.27
N TYR A 126 -3.17 -8.08 6.80
CA TYR A 126 -3.55 -8.10 8.21
C TYR A 126 -2.32 -8.13 9.13
N ASP A 127 -1.38 -9.01 8.85
CA ASP A 127 -0.14 -9.13 9.63
C ASP A 127 0.65 -7.82 9.61
N PHE A 128 0.80 -7.20 8.44
CA PHE A 128 1.48 -5.92 8.30
C PHE A 128 0.78 -4.81 9.09
N MET A 129 -0.55 -4.71 8.98
CA MET A 129 -1.31 -3.66 9.67
C MET A 129 -1.25 -3.82 11.18
N VAL A 130 -1.43 -5.03 11.69
CA VAL A 130 -1.46 -5.30 13.13
C VAL A 130 -0.06 -5.30 13.74
N ASN A 131 0.88 -6.02 13.13
CA ASN A 131 2.19 -6.28 13.75
C ASN A 131 3.27 -5.26 13.36
N VAL A 132 3.08 -4.49 12.30
CA VAL A 132 4.04 -3.47 11.85
C VAL A 132 3.50 -2.07 12.05
N LEU A 133 2.28 -1.79 11.61
CA LEU A 133 1.62 -0.48 11.77
C LEU A 133 0.91 -0.32 13.12
N ALA A 134 0.76 -1.40 13.89
CA ALA A 134 0.02 -1.43 15.16
C ALA A 134 -1.44 -0.92 15.03
N ILE A 135 -2.06 -1.15 13.88
CA ILE A 135 -3.44 -0.74 13.60
C ILE A 135 -4.35 -1.97 13.78
N PRO A 136 -5.26 -1.97 14.75
CA PRO A 136 -6.27 -3.02 14.85
C PRO A 136 -7.23 -2.92 13.67
N VAL A 137 -7.37 -4.01 12.93
CA VAL A 137 -8.26 -4.11 11.77
C VAL A 137 -9.16 -5.33 11.87
N VAL A 138 -10.37 -5.21 11.33
CA VAL A 138 -11.32 -6.31 11.19
C VAL A 138 -11.25 -6.85 9.77
N ARG A 139 -11.12 -8.18 9.64
CA ARG A 139 -11.21 -8.87 8.36
C ARG A 139 -12.66 -9.25 8.09
N GLY A 140 -13.12 -9.02 6.87
CA GLY A 140 -14.48 -9.38 6.49
C GLY A 140 -14.68 -9.55 4.98
N ARG A 141 -15.80 -10.16 4.62
CA ARG A 141 -16.30 -10.19 3.24
C ARG A 141 -17.26 -9.02 3.05
N LYS A 142 -17.10 -8.27 1.98
CA LYS A 142 -18.02 -7.18 1.62
C LYS A 142 -19.37 -7.73 1.16
N SER A 143 -20.40 -6.91 1.38
CA SER A 143 -21.73 -7.15 0.80
C SER A 143 -21.69 -7.06 -0.73
N GLU A 144 -22.71 -7.60 -1.38
CA GLU A 144 -22.82 -7.55 -2.85
C GLU A 144 -22.82 -6.11 -3.39
N SER A 145 -23.41 -5.17 -2.66
CA SER A 145 -23.48 -3.77 -3.06
C SER A 145 -22.14 -3.02 -2.98
N GLU A 146 -21.18 -3.54 -2.23
CA GLU A 146 -19.85 -2.94 -2.06
C GLU A 146 -18.73 -3.80 -2.64
N ARG A 147 -19.09 -4.89 -3.27
CA ARG A 147 -18.17 -5.80 -3.93
C ARG A 147 -17.45 -5.08 -5.06
N PHE A 148 -16.18 -5.40 -5.28
CA PHE A 148 -15.42 -4.89 -6.42
C PHE A 148 -16.07 -5.35 -7.74
N ALA A 149 -16.25 -4.40 -8.66
CA ALA A 149 -16.93 -4.63 -9.93
C ALA A 149 -16.25 -5.75 -10.75
N GLY A 150 -17.01 -6.79 -11.09
CA GLY A 150 -16.53 -7.98 -11.79
C GLY A 150 -16.00 -9.11 -10.88
N ALA A 151 -15.77 -8.89 -9.59
CA ALA A 151 -15.33 -9.94 -8.67
C ALA A 151 -16.47 -10.86 -8.24
N GLU A 152 -16.17 -12.12 -7.94
CA GLU A 152 -17.09 -13.04 -7.27
C GLU A 152 -17.19 -12.72 -5.77
N ALA A 153 -16.05 -12.42 -5.14
CA ALA A 153 -15.98 -12.05 -3.73
C ALA A 153 -14.91 -10.99 -3.48
N THR A 154 -15.23 -10.05 -2.60
CA THR A 154 -14.30 -9.04 -2.11
C THR A 154 -14.13 -9.18 -0.62
N TYR A 155 -12.89 -9.36 -0.18
CA TYR A 155 -12.50 -9.33 1.22
C TYR A 155 -11.81 -8.01 1.54
N THR A 156 -11.99 -7.54 2.77
CA THR A 156 -11.51 -6.22 3.20
C THR A 156 -10.89 -6.28 4.58
N LEU A 157 -10.00 -5.32 4.82
CA LEU A 157 -9.48 -4.98 6.14
C LEU A 157 -9.95 -3.58 6.46
N GLU A 158 -10.65 -3.43 7.57
CA GLU A 158 -11.21 -2.14 7.97
C GLU A 158 -10.79 -1.78 9.39
N ALA A 159 -10.28 -0.55 9.55
CA ALA A 159 -9.89 0.02 10.83
C ALA A 159 -10.98 0.97 11.32
N LEU A 160 -11.27 0.93 12.63
CA LEU A 160 -12.18 1.88 13.25
C LEU A 160 -11.45 3.18 13.54
N MET A 161 -11.97 4.29 13.04
CA MET A 161 -11.44 5.64 13.27
C MET A 161 -12.04 6.27 14.52
N HIS A 162 -11.40 7.32 15.06
CA HIS A 162 -11.85 8.02 16.26
C HIS A 162 -13.26 8.62 16.16
N ASP A 163 -13.72 8.92 14.93
CA ASP A 163 -15.08 9.41 14.66
C ASP A 163 -16.14 8.29 14.55
N GLY A 164 -15.76 7.04 14.84
CA GLY A 164 -16.61 5.87 14.79
C GLY A 164 -16.86 5.30 13.40
N LYS A 165 -16.20 5.82 12.35
CA LYS A 165 -16.30 5.31 10.98
C LYS A 165 -15.25 4.25 10.69
N ALA A 166 -15.63 3.28 9.88
CA ALA A 166 -14.69 2.29 9.34
C ALA A 166 -13.92 2.87 8.15
N LEU A 167 -12.60 2.68 8.15
CA LEU A 167 -11.73 2.99 7.03
C LEU A 167 -11.20 1.71 6.38
N GLN A 168 -11.49 1.53 5.10
CA GLN A 168 -10.93 0.44 4.31
C GLN A 168 -9.42 0.63 4.16
N MET A 169 -8.64 -0.34 4.62
CA MET A 169 -7.18 -0.30 4.63
C MET A 169 -6.54 -1.13 3.52
N GLY A 170 -7.21 -2.14 3.04
CA GLY A 170 -6.77 -3.00 1.94
C GLY A 170 -7.87 -3.98 1.56
N THR A 171 -7.80 -4.47 0.32
CA THR A 171 -8.76 -5.43 -0.22
C THR A 171 -8.07 -6.57 -0.95
N SER A 172 -8.75 -7.72 -0.99
CA SER A 172 -8.37 -8.87 -1.78
C SER A 172 -9.61 -9.47 -2.43
N HIS A 173 -9.52 -9.71 -3.74
CA HIS A 173 -10.66 -10.09 -4.57
C HIS A 173 -10.44 -11.46 -5.20
N ASN A 174 -11.41 -12.34 -5.05
CA ASN A 174 -11.54 -13.50 -5.92
C ASN A 174 -12.32 -13.04 -7.15
N LEU A 175 -11.70 -13.05 -8.31
CA LEU A 175 -12.31 -12.65 -9.58
C LEU A 175 -12.97 -13.83 -10.29
N SER A 176 -12.88 -15.05 -9.71
CA SER A 176 -13.32 -16.28 -10.36
C SER A 176 -12.75 -16.41 -11.77
N ASP A 177 -13.52 -16.85 -12.74
CA ASP A 177 -13.14 -16.89 -14.16
C ASP A 177 -13.73 -15.71 -14.98
N HIS A 178 -14.35 -14.72 -14.32
CA HIS A 178 -15.07 -13.62 -14.99
C HIS A 178 -14.14 -12.80 -15.89
N PHE A 179 -13.01 -12.30 -15.33
CA PHE A 179 -12.02 -11.58 -16.12
C PHE A 179 -11.31 -12.48 -17.13
N ALA A 180 -11.07 -13.74 -16.78
CA ALA A 180 -10.46 -14.70 -17.70
C ALA A 180 -11.34 -14.92 -18.94
N ARG A 181 -12.67 -14.96 -18.78
CA ARG A 181 -13.60 -15.03 -19.92
C ARG A 181 -13.59 -13.75 -20.74
N SER A 182 -13.62 -12.59 -20.10
CA SER A 182 -13.67 -11.29 -20.79
C SER A 182 -12.40 -11.00 -21.58
N TYR A 183 -11.23 -11.42 -21.08
CA TYR A 183 -9.94 -11.21 -21.72
C TYR A 183 -9.38 -12.44 -22.45
N ASP A 184 -10.13 -13.54 -22.50
CA ASP A 184 -9.78 -14.82 -23.13
C ASP A 184 -8.48 -15.43 -22.56
N ILE A 185 -8.36 -15.44 -21.23
CA ILE A 185 -7.20 -16.01 -20.53
C ILE A 185 -7.43 -17.51 -20.35
N LYS A 186 -6.89 -18.30 -21.27
CA LYS A 186 -7.04 -19.74 -21.33
C LYS A 186 -5.70 -20.45 -21.23
N TYR A 187 -5.76 -21.68 -20.78
CA TYR A 187 -4.62 -22.58 -20.77
C TYR A 187 -5.01 -23.97 -21.26
N LEU A 188 -4.05 -24.69 -21.79
CA LEU A 188 -4.21 -26.10 -22.12
C LEU A 188 -4.05 -26.94 -20.84
N SER A 189 -5.11 -27.59 -20.40
CA SER A 189 -5.12 -28.43 -19.20
C SER A 189 -4.33 -29.72 -19.39
N ARG A 190 -4.12 -30.48 -18.32
CA ARG A 190 -3.43 -31.79 -18.32
C ARG A 190 -4.15 -32.80 -19.16
N GLU A 191 -5.47 -32.68 -19.32
CA GLU A 191 -6.34 -33.51 -20.12
C GLU A 191 -6.42 -33.09 -21.61
N GLY A 192 -5.64 -32.05 -21.98
CA GLY A 192 -5.61 -31.52 -23.35
C GLY A 192 -6.82 -30.70 -23.74
N LYS A 193 -7.53 -30.12 -22.77
CA LYS A 193 -8.67 -29.24 -22.99
C LYS A 193 -8.27 -27.78 -22.76
N GLN A 194 -8.92 -26.88 -23.50
CA GLN A 194 -8.83 -25.44 -23.25
C GLN A 194 -9.75 -25.04 -22.08
N GLU A 195 -9.18 -24.50 -21.03
CA GLU A 195 -9.89 -24.08 -19.83
C GLU A 195 -9.56 -22.62 -19.47
N TYR A 196 -10.49 -21.92 -18.84
CA TYR A 196 -10.26 -20.56 -18.35
C TYR A 196 -9.54 -20.59 -17.01
N CYS A 197 -8.62 -19.64 -16.83
CA CYS A 197 -7.96 -19.42 -15.53
C CYS A 197 -8.94 -18.85 -14.52
N TYR A 198 -8.65 -19.08 -13.25
CA TYR A 198 -9.21 -18.33 -12.12
C TYR A 198 -8.23 -17.25 -11.68
N THR A 199 -8.70 -16.03 -11.50
CA THR A 199 -7.84 -14.89 -11.24
C THR A 199 -8.14 -14.23 -9.91
N THR A 200 -7.14 -13.55 -9.34
CA THR A 200 -7.29 -12.71 -8.17
C THR A 200 -6.69 -11.34 -8.41
N SER A 201 -7.18 -10.34 -7.69
CA SER A 201 -6.49 -9.07 -7.53
C SER A 201 -6.56 -8.59 -6.08
N TRP A 202 -5.54 -7.91 -5.62
CA TRP A 202 -5.45 -7.44 -4.26
C TRP A 202 -4.59 -6.18 -4.20
N GLY A 203 -4.95 -5.25 -3.32
CA GLY A 203 -4.29 -3.95 -3.28
C GLY A 203 -4.39 -3.23 -1.94
N THR A 204 -3.36 -2.43 -1.69
CA THR A 204 -3.30 -1.45 -0.63
C THR A 204 -2.51 -0.23 -1.07
N SER A 205 -2.86 0.95 -0.56
CA SER A 205 -2.33 2.22 -1.03
C SER A 205 -1.72 3.05 0.10
N THR A 206 -1.20 4.22 -0.26
CA THR A 206 -0.78 5.26 0.69
C THR A 206 -1.88 5.72 1.65
N ARG A 207 -3.14 5.27 1.46
CA ARG A 207 -4.20 5.41 2.47
C ARG A 207 -3.79 4.83 3.82
N MET A 208 -2.94 3.80 3.85
CA MET A 208 -2.40 3.26 5.11
C MET A 208 -1.66 4.31 5.94
N ILE A 209 -1.00 5.27 5.31
CA ILE A 209 -0.33 6.39 6.02
C ILE A 209 -1.38 7.25 6.71
N GLY A 210 -2.44 7.61 6.00
CA GLY A 210 -3.57 8.34 6.58
C GLY A 210 -4.24 7.60 7.73
N GLY A 211 -4.50 6.31 7.54
CA GLY A 211 -5.05 5.44 8.60
C GLY A 211 -4.15 5.37 9.83
N MET A 212 -2.85 5.22 9.64
CA MET A 212 -1.86 5.22 10.72
C MET A 212 -1.86 6.56 11.49
N ILE A 213 -1.89 7.69 10.78
CA ILE A 213 -1.99 9.02 11.38
C ILE A 213 -3.28 9.16 12.20
N MET A 214 -4.41 8.72 11.64
CA MET A 214 -5.72 8.84 12.30
C MET A 214 -5.87 7.92 13.50
N VAL A 215 -5.23 6.76 13.51
CA VAL A 215 -5.28 5.81 14.64
C VAL A 215 -4.34 6.23 15.76
N HIS A 216 -3.13 6.71 15.44
CA HIS A 216 -2.07 6.93 16.42
C HIS A 216 -1.80 8.40 16.73
N GLY A 217 -2.20 9.34 15.86
CA GLY A 217 -2.03 10.77 16.08
C GLY A 217 -3.01 11.36 17.09
N ASP A 218 -2.64 12.49 17.67
CA ASP A 218 -3.50 13.32 18.50
C ASP A 218 -3.21 14.82 18.24
N ASP A 219 -3.81 15.72 19.04
CA ASP A 219 -3.66 17.17 18.88
C ASP A 219 -2.23 17.67 19.11
N ARG A 220 -1.34 16.86 19.68
CA ARG A 220 0.08 17.19 19.87
C ARG A 220 0.95 16.80 18.69
N GLY A 221 0.51 15.87 17.86
CA GLY A 221 1.22 15.44 16.67
C GLY A 221 1.08 13.96 16.36
N LEU A 222 2.04 13.44 15.59
CA LEU A 222 2.11 12.04 15.22
C LEU A 222 2.59 11.17 16.38
N LYS A 223 2.19 9.89 16.34
CA LYS A 223 2.75 8.83 17.18
C LYS A 223 3.03 7.65 16.26
N LEU A 224 4.26 7.57 15.77
CA LEU A 224 4.61 6.54 14.79
C LEU A 224 4.95 5.22 15.49
N PRO A 225 4.41 4.09 15.01
CA PRO A 225 4.88 2.80 15.46
C PRO A 225 6.39 2.64 15.25
N PRO A 226 7.14 2.12 16.23
CA PRO A 226 8.61 2.08 16.14
C PRO A 226 9.15 1.35 14.90
N LYS A 227 8.44 0.32 14.42
CA LYS A 227 8.87 -0.46 13.25
C LYS A 227 8.92 0.37 11.96
N VAL A 228 8.03 1.35 11.81
CA VAL A 228 7.93 2.20 10.60
C VAL A 228 8.46 3.62 10.80
N ALA A 229 8.71 4.06 12.01
CA ALA A 229 9.23 5.39 12.28
C ALA A 229 10.57 5.62 11.56
N PRO A 230 10.72 6.66 10.71
CA PRO A 230 12.00 6.98 10.06
C PRO A 230 13.12 7.25 11.07
N ILE A 231 12.77 7.81 12.22
CA ILE A 231 13.63 8.02 13.38
C ILE A 231 12.94 7.36 14.56
N GLN A 232 13.58 6.37 15.16
CA GLN A 232 13.03 5.62 16.30
C GLN A 232 13.39 6.29 17.63
N VAL A 233 14.58 6.88 17.68
CA VAL A 233 15.10 7.54 18.86
C VAL A 233 15.69 8.89 18.44
N VAL A 234 15.35 9.95 19.16
CA VAL A 234 16.04 11.24 19.07
C VAL A 234 16.77 11.53 20.38
N ILE A 235 18.01 11.97 20.28
CA ILE A 235 18.83 12.40 21.43
C ILE A 235 18.95 13.91 21.40
N LEU A 236 18.59 14.55 22.50
CA LEU A 236 18.61 15.99 22.67
C LEU A 236 19.61 16.38 23.78
N PRO A 237 20.79 16.90 23.42
CA PRO A 237 21.68 17.49 24.40
C PRO A 237 21.09 18.79 24.93
N ILE A 238 20.80 18.83 26.22
CA ILE A 238 20.25 20.01 26.91
C ILE A 238 21.41 20.82 27.48
N ALA A 239 21.46 22.12 27.15
CA ALA A 239 22.60 22.96 27.46
C ALA A 239 23.94 22.41 26.93
N MET A 240 23.97 22.04 25.65
CA MET A 240 25.11 21.38 24.97
C MET A 240 26.43 22.19 25.05
N HIS A 241 26.38 23.47 25.41
CA HIS A 241 27.56 24.30 25.65
C HIS A 241 28.26 23.99 26.99
N LYS A 242 27.63 23.20 27.87
CA LYS A 242 28.23 22.74 29.12
C LYS A 242 29.16 21.55 28.85
N GLU A 243 30.24 21.51 29.62
CA GLU A 243 31.26 20.46 29.49
C GLU A 243 30.66 19.06 29.61
N GLY A 244 31.08 18.17 28.72
CA GLY A 244 30.70 16.74 28.70
C GLY A 244 29.32 16.42 28.11
N VAL A 245 28.42 17.40 27.90
CA VAL A 245 27.05 17.12 27.46
C VAL A 245 27.01 16.63 26.02
N LEU A 246 27.67 17.32 25.10
CA LEU A 246 27.68 16.94 23.69
C LEU A 246 28.46 15.65 23.46
N GLU A 247 29.56 15.47 24.18
CA GLU A 247 30.37 14.26 24.14
C GLU A 247 29.56 13.04 24.56
N LYS A 248 28.85 13.13 25.68
CA LYS A 248 28.02 12.02 26.19
C LYS A 248 26.84 11.71 25.26
N ALA A 249 26.20 12.74 24.74
CA ALA A 249 25.13 12.58 23.75
C ALA A 249 25.64 11.90 22.47
N THR A 250 26.85 12.22 22.03
CA THR A 250 27.51 11.62 20.86
C THR A 250 27.90 10.16 21.12
N GLU A 251 28.41 9.85 22.31
CA GLU A 251 28.68 8.47 22.73
C GLU A 251 27.40 7.61 22.63
N LEU A 252 26.33 8.07 23.26
CA LEU A 252 25.05 7.37 23.27
C LEU A 252 24.45 7.23 21.86
N TYR A 253 24.57 8.28 21.02
CA TYR A 253 24.18 8.20 19.62
C TYR A 253 24.90 7.06 18.89
N ASN A 254 26.22 6.95 19.07
CA ASN A 254 27.01 5.91 18.43
C ASN A 254 26.63 4.51 18.93
N GLU A 255 26.41 4.36 20.22
CA GLU A 255 25.98 3.10 20.83
C GLU A 255 24.61 2.65 20.30
N ILE A 256 23.62 3.53 20.33
CA ILE A 256 22.26 3.23 19.81
C ILE A 256 22.29 2.94 18.31
N LYS A 257 23.08 3.70 17.55
CA LYS A 257 23.26 3.45 16.12
C LYS A 257 23.89 2.10 15.85
N ALA A 258 24.87 1.70 16.63
CA ALA A 258 25.55 0.40 16.52
C ALA A 258 24.60 -0.78 16.84
N SER A 259 23.56 -0.56 17.66
CA SER A 259 22.51 -1.56 17.90
C SER A 259 21.53 -1.74 16.74
N GLY A 260 21.66 -0.96 15.65
CA GLY A 260 20.83 -1.04 14.46
C GLY A 260 19.55 -0.20 14.50
N LEU A 261 19.35 0.61 15.54
CA LEU A 261 18.22 1.53 15.61
C LEU A 261 18.44 2.78 14.75
N ARG A 262 17.35 3.31 14.20
CA ARG A 262 17.34 4.59 13.45
C ARG A 262 17.31 5.73 14.45
N VAL A 263 18.48 6.25 14.77
CA VAL A 263 18.69 7.30 15.78
C VAL A 263 19.09 8.62 15.13
N LYS A 264 18.66 9.72 15.70
CA LYS A 264 19.07 11.10 15.35
C LYS A 264 19.62 11.81 16.58
N LEU A 265 20.79 12.42 16.48
CA LEU A 265 21.28 13.43 17.42
C LEU A 265 20.84 14.80 16.90
N ASP A 266 20.14 15.58 17.72
CA ASP A 266 19.77 16.95 17.40
C ASP A 266 20.66 17.94 18.19
N ASP A 267 21.79 18.22 17.61
CA ASP A 267 22.80 19.18 18.07
C ASP A 267 22.60 20.58 17.52
N SER A 268 21.43 20.89 16.95
CA SER A 268 21.09 22.22 16.46
C SER A 268 21.06 23.26 17.61
N GLU A 269 21.22 24.54 17.27
CA GLU A 269 21.19 25.66 18.23
C GLU A 269 19.78 26.07 18.70
N GLN A 270 18.74 25.33 18.28
CA GLN A 270 17.36 25.60 18.66
C GLN A 270 17.14 25.38 20.16
N SER A 271 16.16 26.11 20.74
CA SER A 271 15.82 25.94 22.15
C SER A 271 15.28 24.54 22.45
N ALA A 272 15.47 24.06 23.68
CA ALA A 272 14.97 22.73 24.09
C ALA A 272 13.47 22.59 23.86
N GLY A 273 12.66 23.59 24.21
CA GLY A 273 11.21 23.55 23.97
C GLY A 273 10.83 23.44 22.50
N TRP A 274 11.57 24.12 21.61
CA TRP A 274 11.37 24.00 20.18
C TRP A 274 11.69 22.57 19.70
N LYS A 275 12.82 22.01 20.11
CA LYS A 275 13.21 20.64 19.78
C LYS A 275 12.17 19.62 20.27
N PHE A 276 11.66 19.77 21.50
CA PHE A 276 10.64 18.89 22.05
C PHE A 276 9.39 18.87 21.17
N ASN A 277 8.85 20.05 20.86
CA ASN A 277 7.68 20.20 20.01
C ASN A 277 7.92 19.62 18.60
N GLN A 278 9.06 19.94 17.98
CA GLN A 278 9.43 19.49 16.64
C GLN A 278 9.43 17.97 16.52
N TRP A 279 10.02 17.27 17.47
CA TRP A 279 10.15 15.82 17.44
C TRP A 279 8.87 15.11 17.90
N GLU A 280 8.11 15.72 18.78
CA GLU A 280 6.76 15.26 19.15
C GLU A 280 5.82 15.35 17.95
N MET A 281 5.79 16.47 17.23
CA MET A 281 4.99 16.62 16.01
C MET A 281 5.37 15.62 14.92
N LYS A 282 6.64 15.27 14.80
CA LYS A 282 7.13 14.25 13.84
C LYS A 282 6.86 12.83 14.28
N GLY A 283 6.34 12.61 15.46
CA GLY A 283 5.95 11.30 15.96
C GLY A 283 7.10 10.37 16.29
N VAL A 284 8.27 10.90 16.67
CA VAL A 284 9.41 10.05 17.06
C VAL A 284 9.05 9.28 18.33
N PRO A 285 9.14 7.93 18.29
CA PRO A 285 8.66 7.07 19.40
C PRO A 285 9.36 7.29 20.73
N ALA A 286 10.67 7.52 20.70
CA ALA A 286 11.47 7.71 21.90
C ALA A 286 12.34 8.97 21.82
N ARG A 287 12.37 9.74 22.89
CA ARG A 287 13.21 10.92 23.07
C ARG A 287 14.10 10.72 24.30
N ILE A 288 15.39 10.91 24.14
CA ILE A 288 16.37 10.89 25.21
C ILE A 288 16.89 12.31 25.38
N GLU A 289 16.81 12.82 26.59
CA GLU A 289 17.33 14.13 26.98
C GLU A 289 18.57 13.91 27.82
N ILE A 290 19.66 14.64 27.53
CA ILE A 290 20.91 14.57 28.30
C ILE A 290 21.32 15.98 28.68
N GLY A 291 21.34 16.27 29.96
CA GLY A 291 21.79 17.51 30.50
C GLY A 291 22.94 17.35 31.52
N PRO A 292 23.47 18.47 32.07
CA PRO A 292 24.59 18.40 33.02
C PRO A 292 24.28 17.56 34.26
N ARG A 293 23.01 17.61 34.75
CA ARG A 293 22.60 16.86 35.95
C ARG A 293 22.56 15.36 35.72
N ASP A 294 22.22 14.94 34.52
CA ASP A 294 22.18 13.52 34.15
C ASP A 294 23.60 12.94 34.15
N ILE A 295 24.56 13.73 33.65
CA ILE A 295 25.99 13.38 33.66
C ILE A 295 26.52 13.30 35.07
N GLU A 296 26.23 14.30 35.91
CA GLU A 296 26.65 14.36 37.34
C GLU A 296 26.11 13.14 38.12
N ASN A 297 24.89 12.72 37.83
CA ASN A 297 24.23 11.61 38.54
C ASN A 297 24.53 10.23 37.89
N GLY A 298 25.21 10.20 36.74
CA GLY A 298 25.52 8.96 36.04
C GLY A 298 24.30 8.24 35.46
N VAL A 299 23.25 8.96 35.10
CA VAL A 299 22.00 8.47 34.52
C VAL A 299 21.78 9.02 33.14
#